data_48086326f0bb71c4b9d2b9857f1f5dd1
#
_entry.id   48086326f0bb71c4b9d2b9857f1f5dd1
#
_cell.length_a   1.000
_cell.length_b   1.000
_cell.length_c   1.000
_cell.angle_alpha   90.00
_cell.angle_beta   90.00
_cell.angle_gamma   90.00
#
_symmetry.space_group_name_H-M   'P 1'
#
loop_
_entity.id
_entity.type
_entity.pdbx_description
1 polymer ?
#
loop_
_entity_poly.entity_id
_entity_poly.type
_entity_poly.pdbx_seq_one_letter_code
_entity_poly.pdbx_strand_id
1 'polypeptide(L)'
;MPGTPNMTYKFTKAIIRKPNKSIHKALSSQHLNPSYEKILDIHKNYINCIEESGLKIILLDSLEDYPDSIFVEDPALIYKNNIIILNPSDLTRNGEAKIINSEINKYFENVFVVKHGTIEGGDILNINNHFIIGLSNRTNKLGAETLSNLLTSLGATVKICQTPKDILHFKSECSLIDDDVILVSNRMAKLDYLKSNYKLIELPIGEEGAANSLRINDKLLVPDGFIEAEEILTNKYNIIKINVNEIAKVDAGLSCMSLRW
;
A
#
# COMPACT_ATOMS: atom_id res chain seq x y z
N MET A 1 -8.45 -24.99 -20.39
CA MET A 1 -8.56 -23.55 -20.71
C MET A 1 -7.41 -22.87 -19.96
N PRO A 2 -6.55 -22.05 -20.57
CA PRO A 2 -5.60 -21.26 -19.80
C PRO A 2 -6.41 -20.33 -18.91
N GLY A 3 -6.21 -20.43 -17.59
CA GLY A 3 -6.88 -19.58 -16.64
C GLY A 3 -6.59 -18.12 -16.97
N THR A 4 -7.62 -17.26 -16.89
CA THR A 4 -7.46 -15.80 -16.94
C THR A 4 -6.33 -15.39 -15.98
N PRO A 5 -5.37 -14.58 -16.42
CA PRO A 5 -4.31 -14.10 -15.53
C PRO A 5 -4.98 -13.51 -14.29
N ASN A 6 -4.50 -13.92 -13.12
CA ASN A 6 -4.99 -13.40 -11.84
C ASN A 6 -4.43 -11.97 -11.69
N MET A 7 -5.12 -11.00 -12.29
CA MET A 7 -4.68 -9.61 -12.34
C MET A 7 -4.62 -9.06 -10.92
N THR A 8 -3.46 -8.60 -10.50
CA THR A 8 -3.17 -8.14 -9.12
C THR A 8 -4.02 -6.95 -8.65
N TYR A 9 -4.72 -6.29 -9.57
CA TYR A 9 -5.62 -5.17 -9.28
C TYR A 9 -7.11 -5.52 -9.37
N LYS A 10 -7.46 -6.81 -9.53
CA LYS A 10 -8.84 -7.30 -9.51
C LYS A 10 -9.21 -7.71 -8.09
N PHE A 11 -10.05 -6.89 -7.46
CA PHE A 11 -10.47 -7.07 -6.08
C PHE A 11 -11.99 -7.11 -5.97
N THR A 12 -12.48 -7.75 -4.91
CA THR A 12 -13.92 -7.81 -4.57
C THR A 12 -14.23 -7.25 -3.20
N LYS A 13 -13.21 -7.16 -2.34
CA LYS A 13 -13.35 -6.71 -0.95
C LYS A 13 -12.18 -5.84 -0.53
N ALA A 14 -12.43 -4.97 0.45
CA ALA A 14 -11.41 -4.19 1.12
C ALA A 14 -11.65 -4.15 2.64
N ILE A 15 -10.57 -4.19 3.42
CA ILE A 15 -10.56 -3.84 4.83
C ILE A 15 -10.06 -2.42 4.94
N ILE A 16 -10.79 -1.59 5.67
CA ILE A 16 -10.48 -0.18 5.94
C ILE A 16 -10.72 0.05 7.43
N ARG A 17 -9.95 0.90 8.08
CA ARG A 17 -10.16 1.28 9.48
C ARG A 17 -10.57 2.73 9.60
N LYS A 18 -11.54 3.01 10.47
CA LYS A 18 -11.96 4.37 10.83
C LYS A 18 -10.77 5.17 11.37
N PRO A 19 -10.64 6.45 10.99
CA PRO A 19 -9.66 7.34 11.60
C PRO A 19 -9.84 7.44 13.12
N ASN A 20 -8.77 7.64 13.85
CA ASN A 20 -8.76 7.93 15.28
C ASN A 20 -8.41 9.40 15.54
N LYS A 21 -8.79 9.93 16.70
CA LYS A 21 -8.49 11.31 17.07
C LYS A 21 -7.00 11.52 17.35
N SER A 22 -6.29 10.46 17.72
CA SER A 22 -4.84 10.52 18.02
C SER A 22 -3.98 10.62 16.75
N ILE A 23 -4.56 10.60 15.54
CA ILE A 23 -3.83 10.67 14.25
C ILE A 23 -2.86 11.86 14.16
N HIS A 24 -3.09 12.94 14.89
CA HIS A 24 -2.16 14.07 14.97
C HIS A 24 -0.81 13.71 15.61
N LYS A 25 -0.70 12.54 16.25
CA LYS A 25 0.53 11.95 16.81
C LYS A 25 1.14 10.87 15.94
N ALA A 26 0.55 10.60 14.76
CA ALA A 26 1.08 9.60 13.83
C ALA A 26 2.50 9.97 13.39
N LEU A 27 3.23 8.95 12.95
CA LEU A 27 4.60 9.12 12.49
C LEU A 27 4.65 10.07 11.28
N SER A 28 5.56 11.04 11.33
CA SER A 28 5.74 12.02 10.26
C SER A 28 7.20 12.42 10.15
N SER A 29 7.79 12.26 8.99
CA SER A 29 9.16 12.71 8.69
C SER A 29 9.27 14.23 8.65
N GLN A 30 8.17 14.91 8.32
CA GLN A 30 8.09 16.37 8.24
C GLN A 30 7.59 17.03 9.52
N HIS A 31 7.23 16.23 10.54
CA HIS A 31 6.66 16.72 11.82
C HIS A 31 5.42 17.61 11.62
N LEU A 32 4.60 17.29 10.61
CA LEU A 32 3.36 17.99 10.33
C LEU A 32 2.20 17.34 11.09
N ASN A 33 1.25 18.19 11.52
CA ASN A 33 0.06 17.72 12.21
C ASN A 33 -1.13 17.71 11.27
N PRO A 34 -1.74 16.56 10.98
CA PRO A 34 -2.97 16.49 10.21
C PRO A 34 -4.19 16.94 11.03
N SER A 35 -5.20 17.50 10.36
CA SER A 35 -6.50 17.75 10.96
C SER A 35 -7.34 16.47 10.93
N TYR A 36 -7.81 16.05 12.10
CA TYR A 36 -8.69 14.89 12.23
C TYR A 36 -10.00 15.06 11.42
N GLU A 37 -10.61 16.25 11.47
CA GLU A 37 -11.86 16.56 10.77
C GLU A 37 -11.68 16.42 9.25
N LYS A 38 -10.58 16.97 8.71
CA LYS A 38 -10.29 16.84 7.28
C LYS A 38 -9.96 15.40 6.88
N ILE A 39 -9.30 14.64 7.76
CA ILE A 39 -9.06 13.20 7.51
C ILE A 39 -10.37 12.42 7.48
N LEU A 40 -11.37 12.75 8.32
CA LEU A 40 -12.69 12.13 8.24
C LEU A 40 -13.34 12.34 6.86
N ASP A 41 -13.25 13.55 6.31
CA ASP A 41 -13.79 13.85 4.98
C ASP A 41 -13.05 13.10 3.87
N ILE A 42 -11.70 13.09 3.92
CA ILE A 42 -10.86 12.32 2.99
C ILE A 42 -11.21 10.84 3.06
N HIS A 43 -11.29 10.28 4.26
CA HIS A 43 -11.57 8.88 4.49
C HIS A 43 -12.96 8.48 3.99
N LYS A 44 -13.97 9.33 4.21
CA LYS A 44 -15.32 9.12 3.68
C LYS A 44 -15.33 9.10 2.15
N ASN A 45 -14.63 10.06 1.51
CA ASN A 45 -14.49 10.08 0.07
C ASN A 45 -13.75 8.86 -0.46
N TYR A 46 -12.67 8.44 0.22
CA TYR A 46 -11.92 7.23 -0.13
C TYR A 46 -12.81 5.98 -0.09
N ILE A 47 -13.63 5.82 0.96
CA ILE A 47 -14.60 4.72 1.07
C ILE A 47 -15.53 4.72 -0.15
N ASN A 48 -16.14 5.86 -0.49
CA ASN A 48 -17.05 5.96 -1.63
C ASN A 48 -16.35 5.55 -2.94
N CYS A 49 -15.12 5.99 -3.17
CA CYS A 49 -14.35 5.64 -4.37
C CYS A 49 -14.02 4.15 -4.44
N ILE A 50 -13.73 3.51 -3.30
CA ILE A 50 -13.50 2.06 -3.20
C ILE A 50 -14.78 1.28 -3.54
N GLU A 51 -15.94 1.71 -3.01
CA GLU A 51 -17.25 1.11 -3.29
C GLU A 51 -17.67 1.30 -4.76
N GLU A 52 -17.48 2.50 -5.31
CA GLU A 52 -17.71 2.80 -6.73
C GLU A 52 -16.80 2.01 -7.67
N SER A 53 -15.64 1.57 -7.15
CA SER A 53 -14.73 0.65 -7.87
C SER A 53 -15.16 -0.82 -7.77
N GLY A 54 -16.29 -1.11 -7.11
CA GLY A 54 -16.93 -2.43 -7.06
C GLY A 54 -16.53 -3.30 -5.86
N LEU A 55 -15.88 -2.75 -4.81
CA LEU A 55 -15.46 -3.51 -3.65
C LEU A 55 -16.48 -3.43 -2.51
N LYS A 56 -16.66 -4.55 -1.81
CA LYS A 56 -17.36 -4.59 -0.51
C LYS A 56 -16.38 -4.23 0.59
N ILE A 57 -16.75 -3.28 1.44
CA ILE A 57 -15.91 -2.81 2.55
C ILE A 57 -16.20 -3.55 3.85
N ILE A 58 -15.14 -3.93 4.54
CA ILE A 58 -15.13 -4.31 5.95
C ILE A 58 -14.50 -3.16 6.71
N LEU A 59 -15.34 -2.40 7.40
CA LEU A 59 -14.91 -1.22 8.15
C LEU A 59 -14.62 -1.61 9.61
N LEU A 60 -13.34 -1.48 10.01
CA LEU A 60 -12.88 -1.71 11.37
C LEU A 60 -13.05 -0.44 12.22
N ASP A 61 -13.19 -0.62 13.53
CA ASP A 61 -13.27 0.50 14.46
C ASP A 61 -11.92 1.19 14.65
N SER A 62 -11.95 2.47 15.04
CA SER A 62 -10.75 3.26 15.34
C SER A 62 -9.99 2.72 16.56
N LEU A 63 -8.66 2.91 16.58
CA LEU A 63 -7.81 2.54 17.71
C LEU A 63 -7.11 3.79 18.23
N GLU A 64 -7.61 4.36 19.32
CA GLU A 64 -7.10 5.63 19.86
C GLU A 64 -5.67 5.52 20.42
N ASP A 65 -5.25 4.34 20.85
CA ASP A 65 -3.91 4.08 21.36
C ASP A 65 -2.86 3.89 20.25
N TYR A 66 -3.30 3.82 18.98
CA TYR A 66 -2.45 3.57 17.81
C TYR A 66 -2.69 4.64 16.75
N PRO A 67 -1.96 5.77 16.81
CA PRO A 67 -2.16 6.90 15.90
C PRO A 67 -2.13 6.54 14.42
N ASP A 68 -1.27 5.61 14.02
CA ASP A 68 -1.07 5.18 12.64
C ASP A 68 -2.04 4.07 12.17
N SER A 69 -2.95 3.61 13.03
CA SER A 69 -3.76 2.42 12.77
C SER A 69 -4.74 2.51 11.59
N ILE A 70 -5.04 3.70 11.08
CA ILE A 70 -5.78 3.91 9.83
C ILE A 70 -5.03 3.27 8.63
N PHE A 71 -3.70 3.15 8.71
CA PHE A 71 -2.85 2.60 7.67
C PHE A 71 -2.73 1.08 7.81
N VAL A 72 -3.82 0.39 7.49
CA VAL A 72 -3.98 -1.06 7.67
C VAL A 72 -3.08 -1.90 6.77
N GLU A 73 -2.45 -1.30 5.76
CA GLU A 73 -1.55 -1.98 4.83
C GLU A 73 -0.24 -2.42 5.50
N ASP A 74 0.29 -1.63 6.45
CA ASP A 74 1.61 -1.89 7.02
C ASP A 74 1.67 -3.13 7.93
N PRO A 75 0.68 -3.41 8.79
CA PRO A 75 0.72 -4.57 9.67
C PRO A 75 0.28 -5.89 9.03
N ALA A 76 -0.20 -5.90 7.77
CA ALA A 76 -0.74 -7.11 7.17
C ALA A 76 -0.62 -7.15 5.64
N LEU A 77 -0.47 -8.36 5.10
CA LEU A 77 -0.48 -8.65 3.66
C LEU A 77 -1.52 -9.72 3.37
N ILE A 78 -2.35 -9.52 2.36
CA ILE A 78 -3.26 -10.55 1.86
C ILE A 78 -2.67 -11.16 0.59
N TYR A 79 -2.59 -12.50 0.57
CA TYR A 79 -2.16 -13.22 -0.61
C TYR A 79 -2.99 -14.48 -0.81
N LYS A 80 -3.74 -14.53 -1.91
CA LYS A 80 -4.78 -15.56 -2.14
C LYS A 80 -5.78 -15.55 -0.97
N ASN A 81 -6.10 -16.70 -0.40
CA ASN A 81 -7.01 -16.82 0.75
C ASN A 81 -6.27 -16.78 2.11
N ASN A 82 -5.04 -16.25 2.13
CA ASN A 82 -4.23 -16.20 3.33
C ASN A 82 -4.03 -14.75 3.79
N ILE A 83 -3.99 -14.56 5.10
CA ILE A 83 -3.50 -13.34 5.73
C ILE A 83 -2.11 -13.59 6.31
N ILE A 84 -1.17 -12.70 6.02
CA ILE A 84 0.18 -12.71 6.57
C ILE A 84 0.33 -11.48 7.46
N ILE A 85 0.46 -11.70 8.75
CA ILE A 85 0.68 -10.64 9.73
C ILE A 85 2.15 -10.26 9.67
N LEU A 86 2.40 -9.00 9.41
CA LEU A 86 3.72 -8.40 9.30
C LEU A 86 4.23 -7.93 10.67
N ASN A 87 5.47 -7.50 10.72
CA ASN A 87 6.11 -7.01 11.93
C ASN A 87 6.63 -5.58 11.70
N PRO A 88 5.79 -4.54 11.91
CA PRO A 88 6.20 -3.15 11.77
C PRO A 88 7.41 -2.81 12.63
N SER A 89 8.26 -1.91 12.12
CA SER A 89 9.54 -1.58 12.75
C SER A 89 9.40 -0.63 13.95
N ASP A 90 8.40 0.25 13.92
CA ASP A 90 8.21 1.25 14.94
C ASP A 90 7.49 0.69 16.17
N LEU A 91 8.02 1.00 17.37
CA LEU A 91 7.48 0.50 18.63
C LEU A 91 6.05 1.00 18.91
N THR A 92 5.69 2.18 18.42
CA THR A 92 4.34 2.72 18.56
C THR A 92 3.30 1.92 17.81
N ARG A 93 3.73 1.12 16.82
CA ARG A 93 2.87 0.27 15.98
C ARG A 93 2.86 -1.21 16.38
N ASN A 94 3.66 -1.63 17.36
CA ASN A 94 3.84 -3.06 17.69
C ASN A 94 2.55 -3.80 18.05
N GLY A 95 1.54 -3.11 18.58
CA GLY A 95 0.25 -3.72 18.91
C GLY A 95 -0.70 -3.86 17.73
N GLU A 96 -0.54 -3.03 16.69
CA GLU A 96 -1.46 -3.00 15.54
C GLU A 96 -1.56 -4.36 14.84
N ALA A 97 -0.43 -5.02 14.61
CA ALA A 97 -0.37 -6.33 13.96
C ALA A 97 -1.17 -7.41 14.72
N LYS A 98 -1.11 -7.40 16.06
CA LYS A 98 -1.88 -8.33 16.89
C LYS A 98 -3.38 -8.02 16.86
N ILE A 99 -3.73 -6.74 16.93
CA ILE A 99 -5.13 -6.31 16.91
C ILE A 99 -5.77 -6.62 15.56
N ILE A 100 -5.13 -6.20 14.45
CA ILE A 100 -5.68 -6.47 13.12
C ILE A 100 -5.85 -7.97 12.87
N ASN A 101 -4.90 -8.80 13.33
CA ASN A 101 -5.06 -10.26 13.26
C ASN A 101 -6.33 -10.75 13.94
N SER A 102 -6.61 -10.30 15.16
CA SER A 102 -7.79 -10.72 15.90
C SER A 102 -9.11 -10.29 15.24
N GLU A 103 -9.12 -9.17 14.52
CA GLU A 103 -10.30 -8.62 13.87
C GLU A 103 -10.61 -9.28 12.52
N ILE A 104 -9.56 -9.65 11.76
CA ILE A 104 -9.75 -10.04 10.35
C ILE A 104 -9.44 -11.51 10.02
N ASN A 105 -8.81 -12.27 10.92
CA ASN A 105 -8.44 -13.67 10.69
C ASN A 105 -9.62 -14.53 10.23
N LYS A 106 -10.82 -14.25 10.72
CA LYS A 106 -12.07 -14.96 10.38
C LYS A 106 -12.48 -14.88 8.90
N TYR A 107 -11.86 -13.99 8.13
CA TYR A 107 -12.15 -13.81 6.69
C TYR A 107 -11.19 -14.61 5.79
N PHE A 108 -10.19 -15.28 6.37
CA PHE A 108 -9.14 -15.98 5.64
C PHE A 108 -9.01 -17.44 6.09
N GLU A 109 -8.56 -18.29 5.18
CA GLU A 109 -8.39 -19.72 5.45
C GLU A 109 -7.20 -19.99 6.37
N ASN A 110 -6.10 -19.26 6.14
CA ASN A 110 -4.88 -19.42 6.92
C ASN A 110 -4.34 -18.07 7.39
N VAL A 111 -3.72 -18.12 8.57
CA VAL A 111 -3.00 -17.00 9.17
C VAL A 111 -1.53 -17.36 9.31
N PHE A 112 -0.69 -16.56 8.70
CA PHE A 112 0.76 -16.65 8.87
C PHE A 112 1.28 -15.42 9.61
N VAL A 113 2.42 -15.54 10.26
CA VAL A 113 3.04 -14.43 11.00
C VAL A 113 4.52 -14.36 10.65
N VAL A 114 5.01 -13.19 10.27
CA VAL A 114 6.43 -12.91 10.14
C VAL A 114 7.01 -12.73 11.54
N LYS A 115 7.78 -13.73 12.01
CA LYS A 115 8.29 -13.80 13.38
C LYS A 115 9.68 -13.16 13.55
N HIS A 116 10.41 -12.97 12.47
CA HIS A 116 11.82 -12.53 12.52
C HIS A 116 12.04 -11.35 11.59
N GLY A 117 12.79 -10.37 12.09
CA GLY A 117 13.05 -9.12 11.39
C GLY A 117 11.85 -8.17 11.39
N THR A 118 12.00 -7.02 10.76
CA THR A 118 10.95 -6.01 10.59
C THR A 118 10.56 -5.90 9.13
N ILE A 119 9.26 -5.76 8.87
CA ILE A 119 8.71 -5.61 7.52
C ILE A 119 7.34 -4.93 7.58
N GLU A 120 7.11 -3.99 6.70
CA GLU A 120 5.87 -3.24 6.54
C GLU A 120 5.29 -3.42 5.13
N GLY A 121 3.97 -3.43 5.02
CA GLY A 121 3.27 -3.65 3.74
C GLY A 121 3.54 -2.58 2.69
N GLY A 122 3.93 -1.37 3.13
CA GLY A 122 4.38 -0.29 2.25
C GLY A 122 5.62 -0.63 1.41
N ASP A 123 6.42 -1.61 1.84
CA ASP A 123 7.60 -2.09 1.11
C ASP A 123 7.33 -3.28 0.19
N ILE A 124 6.08 -3.74 0.09
CA ILE A 124 5.73 -4.96 -0.64
C ILE A 124 4.86 -4.62 -1.85
N LEU A 125 5.39 -4.78 -3.06
CA LEU A 125 4.65 -4.65 -4.30
C LEU A 125 4.39 -6.04 -4.90
N ASN A 126 3.12 -6.38 -5.11
CA ASN A 126 2.71 -7.61 -5.79
C ASN A 126 2.39 -7.33 -7.26
N ILE A 127 2.95 -8.13 -8.15
CA ILE A 127 2.73 -8.06 -9.60
C ILE A 127 2.47 -9.47 -10.12
N ASN A 128 1.22 -9.83 -10.28
CA ASN A 128 0.83 -11.13 -10.87
C ASN A 128 1.55 -12.34 -10.25
N ASN A 129 1.51 -12.46 -8.91
CA ASN A 129 2.18 -13.54 -8.16
C ASN A 129 3.72 -13.40 -8.05
N HIS A 130 4.26 -12.30 -8.53
CA HIS A 130 5.65 -11.92 -8.31
C HIS A 130 5.70 -10.76 -7.31
N PHE A 131 6.43 -10.93 -6.21
CA PHE A 131 6.56 -9.90 -5.18
C PHE A 131 7.90 -9.21 -5.28
N ILE A 132 7.89 -7.89 -5.21
CA ILE A 132 9.08 -7.08 -5.00
C ILE A 132 9.03 -6.59 -3.55
N ILE A 133 10.09 -6.87 -2.78
CA ILE A 133 10.23 -6.41 -1.40
C ILE A 133 11.38 -5.40 -1.35
N GLY A 134 11.06 -4.16 -1.01
CA GLY A 134 12.04 -3.10 -0.83
C GLY A 134 12.69 -3.18 0.56
N LEU A 135 14.01 -3.13 0.62
CA LEU A 135 14.72 -2.87 1.87
C LEU A 135 14.74 -1.37 2.13
N SER A 136 14.23 -0.96 3.28
CA SER A 136 14.09 0.44 3.69
C SER A 136 14.49 0.62 5.15
N ASN A 137 14.26 1.79 5.71
CA ASN A 137 14.39 2.01 7.15
C ASN A 137 13.32 1.27 7.97
N ARG A 138 12.24 0.82 7.33
CA ARG A 138 11.12 0.09 7.93
C ARG A 138 11.20 -1.41 7.73
N THR A 139 11.79 -1.84 6.63
CA THR A 139 11.93 -3.27 6.28
C THR A 139 13.40 -3.65 6.23
N ASN A 140 13.83 -4.51 7.15
CA ASN A 140 15.19 -5.02 7.19
C ASN A 140 15.34 -6.34 6.40
N LYS A 141 16.60 -6.73 6.15
CA LYS A 141 16.92 -7.92 5.38
C LYS A 141 16.30 -9.20 5.98
N LEU A 142 16.33 -9.34 7.30
CA LEU A 142 15.79 -10.54 7.97
C LEU A 142 14.27 -10.66 7.80
N GLY A 143 13.54 -9.54 7.93
CA GLY A 143 12.09 -9.50 7.69
C GLY A 143 11.74 -9.82 6.24
N ALA A 144 12.47 -9.23 5.30
CA ALA A 144 12.29 -9.47 3.87
C ALA A 144 12.57 -10.95 3.50
N GLU A 145 13.63 -11.56 4.01
CA GLU A 145 13.96 -12.96 3.78
C GLU A 145 12.94 -13.90 4.43
N THR A 146 12.45 -13.58 5.64
CA THR A 146 11.42 -14.37 6.32
C THR A 146 10.11 -14.37 5.51
N LEU A 147 9.66 -13.20 5.05
CA LEU A 147 8.47 -13.11 4.20
C LEU A 147 8.70 -13.79 2.83
N SER A 148 9.87 -13.61 2.22
CA SER A 148 10.22 -14.24 0.94
C SER A 148 10.09 -15.75 0.99
N ASN A 149 10.63 -16.39 2.04
CA ASN A 149 10.53 -17.84 2.23
C ASN A 149 9.06 -18.29 2.37
N LEU A 150 8.27 -17.55 3.13
CA LEU A 150 6.85 -17.83 3.28
C LEU A 150 6.09 -17.69 1.96
N LEU A 151 6.24 -16.59 1.24
CA LEU A 151 5.59 -16.36 -0.04
C LEU A 151 6.00 -17.42 -1.08
N THR A 152 7.27 -17.81 -1.10
CA THR A 152 7.76 -18.89 -1.98
C THR A 152 7.11 -20.22 -1.64
N SER A 153 6.93 -20.55 -0.36
CA SER A 153 6.21 -21.76 0.06
C SER A 153 4.74 -21.76 -0.34
N LEU A 154 4.15 -20.58 -0.51
CA LEU A 154 2.77 -20.37 -1.01
C LEU A 154 2.70 -20.31 -2.55
N GLY A 155 3.83 -20.51 -3.24
CA GLY A 155 3.93 -20.58 -4.70
C GLY A 155 4.11 -19.24 -5.39
N ALA A 156 4.55 -18.19 -4.69
CA ALA A 156 4.95 -16.92 -5.28
C ALA A 156 6.43 -16.91 -5.67
N THR A 157 6.81 -15.98 -6.52
CA THR A 157 8.21 -15.60 -6.74
C THR A 157 8.51 -14.28 -6.05
N VAL A 158 9.74 -14.09 -5.57
CA VAL A 158 10.10 -12.92 -4.78
C VAL A 158 11.43 -12.33 -5.24
N LYS A 159 11.47 -11.02 -5.40
CA LYS A 159 12.69 -10.22 -5.58
C LYS A 159 12.85 -9.29 -4.39
N ILE A 160 13.98 -9.36 -3.72
CA ILE A 160 14.37 -8.37 -2.70
C ILE A 160 15.30 -7.37 -3.37
N CYS A 161 15.07 -6.08 -3.18
CA CYS A 161 15.91 -5.01 -3.70
C CYS A 161 16.02 -3.85 -2.69
N GLN A 162 17.01 -2.97 -2.90
CA GLN A 162 17.17 -1.79 -2.05
C GLN A 162 16.21 -0.69 -2.50
N THR A 163 15.41 -0.16 -1.59
CA THR A 163 14.68 1.09 -1.79
C THR A 163 15.68 2.25 -1.84
N PRO A 164 15.55 3.21 -2.77
CA PRO A 164 16.41 4.38 -2.77
C PRO A 164 16.40 5.11 -1.42
N LYS A 165 17.53 5.67 -1.04
CA LYS A 165 17.63 6.50 0.18
C LYS A 165 16.63 7.63 0.12
N ASP A 166 16.12 8.05 1.26
CA ASP A 166 15.15 9.14 1.42
C ASP A 166 13.73 8.84 0.88
N ILE A 167 13.45 7.59 0.50
CA ILE A 167 12.09 7.09 0.28
C ILE A 167 11.70 6.24 1.49
N LEU A 168 10.57 6.57 2.11
CA LEU A 168 10.13 5.90 3.35
C LEU A 168 9.84 4.41 3.12
N HIS A 169 8.99 4.10 2.13
CA HIS A 169 8.63 2.76 1.70
C HIS A 169 8.77 2.62 0.18
N PHE A 170 8.99 1.42 -0.30
CA PHE A 170 9.08 1.12 -1.74
C PHE A 170 7.86 1.64 -2.51
N LYS A 171 6.64 1.44 -1.99
CA LYS A 171 5.39 1.90 -2.61
C LYS A 171 5.06 3.37 -2.36
N SER A 172 5.84 4.12 -1.60
CA SER A 172 5.64 5.56 -1.49
C SER A 172 5.78 6.26 -2.84
N GLU A 173 6.64 5.74 -3.70
CA GLU A 173 6.95 6.33 -5.00
C GLU A 173 6.85 5.35 -6.18
N CYS A 174 6.08 4.27 -6.03
CA CYS A 174 5.70 3.41 -7.13
C CYS A 174 4.38 2.68 -6.89
N SER A 175 3.66 2.39 -7.96
CA SER A 175 2.45 1.56 -7.93
C SER A 175 2.26 0.78 -9.22
N LEU A 176 1.71 -0.43 -9.11
CA LEU A 176 1.24 -1.18 -10.26
C LEU A 176 -0.07 -0.58 -10.76
N ILE A 177 -0.10 -0.12 -12.01
CA ILE A 177 -1.28 0.50 -12.61
C ILE A 177 -1.87 -0.30 -13.78
N ASP A 178 -1.15 -1.29 -14.30
CA ASP A 178 -1.63 -2.27 -15.26
C ASP A 178 -0.82 -3.58 -15.12
N ASP A 179 -1.08 -4.59 -15.93
CA ASP A 179 -0.51 -5.95 -15.82
C ASP A 179 1.02 -5.98 -15.68
N ASP A 180 1.72 -5.14 -16.43
CA ASP A 180 3.18 -5.01 -16.45
C ASP A 180 3.64 -3.54 -16.42
N VAL A 181 2.75 -2.61 -16.06
CA VAL A 181 3.02 -1.17 -16.06
C VAL A 181 3.10 -0.65 -14.63
N ILE A 182 4.23 -0.09 -14.27
CA ILE A 182 4.46 0.54 -12.98
C ILE A 182 4.58 2.06 -13.16
N LEU A 183 3.77 2.81 -12.42
CA LEU A 183 3.92 4.24 -12.25
C LEU A 183 5.03 4.48 -11.22
N VAL A 184 6.00 5.32 -11.55
CA VAL A 184 7.21 5.50 -10.72
C VAL A 184 7.64 6.95 -10.68
N SER A 185 8.26 7.35 -9.56
CA SER A 185 9.05 8.58 -9.52
C SER A 185 10.35 8.45 -10.32
N ASN A 186 10.98 9.57 -10.63
CA ASN A 186 12.30 9.60 -11.28
C ASN A 186 13.36 8.80 -10.47
N ARG A 187 13.30 8.80 -9.14
CA ARG A 187 14.21 8.05 -8.28
C ARG A 187 13.99 6.53 -8.41
N MET A 188 12.75 6.07 -8.41
CA MET A 188 12.38 4.67 -8.57
C MET A 188 12.65 4.17 -10.00
N ALA A 189 12.48 5.02 -11.00
CA ALA A 189 12.79 4.69 -12.40
C ALA A 189 14.26 4.34 -12.65
N LYS A 190 15.18 4.70 -11.74
CA LYS A 190 16.62 4.37 -11.84
C LYS A 190 16.95 2.95 -11.37
N LEU A 191 16.01 2.24 -10.76
CA LEU A 191 16.22 0.86 -10.33
C LEU A 191 16.31 -0.06 -11.55
N ASP A 192 17.48 -0.62 -11.79
CA ASP A 192 17.74 -1.50 -12.95
C ASP A 192 16.75 -2.67 -13.01
N TYR A 193 16.36 -3.21 -11.85
CA TYR A 193 15.41 -4.31 -11.81
C TYR A 193 14.04 -3.91 -12.35
N LEU A 194 13.53 -2.74 -12.00
CA LEU A 194 12.23 -2.25 -12.52
C LEU A 194 12.32 -1.99 -14.02
N LYS A 195 13.35 -1.29 -14.48
CA LYS A 195 13.59 -0.99 -15.90
C LYS A 195 13.66 -2.24 -16.78
N SER A 196 14.33 -3.28 -16.28
CA SER A 196 14.59 -4.48 -17.09
C SER A 196 13.40 -5.43 -17.16
N ASN A 197 12.41 -5.31 -16.25
CA ASN A 197 11.34 -6.29 -16.12
C ASN A 197 9.95 -5.72 -16.35
N TYR A 198 9.77 -4.40 -16.33
CA TYR A 198 8.45 -3.77 -16.39
C TYR A 198 8.44 -2.56 -17.33
N LYS A 199 7.26 -2.23 -17.82
CA LYS A 199 7.01 -0.94 -18.48
C LYS A 199 6.86 0.12 -17.41
N LEU A 200 7.66 1.18 -17.49
CA LEU A 200 7.59 2.27 -16.52
C LEU A 200 6.88 3.47 -17.13
N ILE A 201 5.97 4.07 -16.35
CA ILE A 201 5.51 5.45 -16.58
C ILE A 201 6.21 6.29 -15.52
N GLU A 202 7.18 7.06 -15.96
CA GLU A 202 7.97 7.94 -15.10
C GLU A 202 7.24 9.27 -14.93
N LEU A 203 7.05 9.69 -13.68
CA LEU A 203 6.44 10.96 -13.33
C LEU A 203 7.43 12.11 -13.42
N PRO A 204 6.99 13.32 -13.80
CA PRO A 204 7.78 14.51 -13.73
C PRO A 204 8.30 14.80 -12.33
N ILE A 205 9.42 15.52 -12.24
CA ILE A 205 9.99 15.97 -10.97
C ILE A 205 9.02 16.93 -10.29
N GLY A 206 8.76 16.71 -9.01
CA GLY A 206 7.75 17.45 -8.22
C GLY A 206 6.38 16.78 -8.18
N GLU A 207 6.16 15.73 -8.98
CA GLU A 207 4.90 14.97 -9.05
C GLU A 207 5.01 13.58 -8.39
N GLU A 208 6.07 13.33 -7.60
CA GLU A 208 6.38 12.02 -7.02
C GLU A 208 5.24 11.45 -6.15
N GLY A 209 4.47 12.34 -5.51
CA GLY A 209 3.32 11.95 -4.68
C GLY A 209 2.22 11.22 -5.46
N ALA A 210 2.09 11.48 -6.76
CA ALA A 210 1.15 10.76 -7.62
C ALA A 210 1.55 9.30 -7.85
N ALA A 211 2.81 8.92 -7.61
CA ALA A 211 3.26 7.54 -7.78
C ALA A 211 2.57 6.56 -6.80
N ASN A 212 2.06 7.04 -5.66
CA ASN A 212 1.21 6.22 -4.78
C ASN A 212 -0.25 6.21 -5.27
N SER A 213 -0.46 5.95 -6.55
CA SER A 213 -1.77 5.69 -7.13
C SER A 213 -2.25 4.27 -6.85
N LEU A 214 -3.54 4.02 -6.97
CA LEU A 214 -4.13 2.74 -6.61
C LEU A 214 -5.06 2.21 -7.71
N ARG A 215 -4.63 1.18 -8.45
CA ARG A 215 -5.50 0.50 -9.41
C ARG A 215 -6.47 -0.43 -8.69
N ILE A 216 -7.75 -0.26 -8.96
CA ILE A 216 -8.83 -1.13 -8.48
C ILE A 216 -9.76 -1.41 -9.63
N ASN A 217 -9.77 -2.65 -10.08
CA ASN A 217 -10.61 -3.10 -11.20
C ASN A 217 -10.37 -2.26 -12.46
N ASP A 218 -11.38 -1.53 -12.92
CA ASP A 218 -11.32 -0.65 -14.08
C ASP A 218 -10.98 0.82 -13.73
N LYS A 219 -10.84 1.14 -12.45
CA LYS A 219 -10.54 2.48 -11.95
C LYS A 219 -9.08 2.62 -11.54
N LEU A 220 -8.52 3.81 -11.73
CA LEU A 220 -7.24 4.21 -11.18
C LEU A 220 -7.45 5.41 -10.25
N LEU A 221 -7.33 5.18 -8.95
CA LEU A 221 -7.38 6.23 -7.94
C LEU A 221 -6.03 6.96 -7.94
N VAL A 222 -6.07 8.26 -8.12
CA VAL A 222 -4.87 9.12 -8.24
C VAL A 222 -4.92 10.20 -7.16
N PRO A 223 -3.83 10.46 -6.44
CA PRO A 223 -3.74 11.63 -5.57
C PRO A 223 -4.02 12.92 -6.35
N ASP A 224 -4.94 13.76 -5.84
CA ASP A 224 -5.31 15.02 -6.47
C ASP A 224 -4.21 16.10 -6.30
N GLY A 225 -4.10 16.99 -7.27
CA GLY A 225 -3.16 18.11 -7.24
C GLY A 225 -1.84 17.91 -8.00
N PHE A 226 -1.70 16.79 -8.71
CA PHE A 226 -0.54 16.44 -9.54
C PHE A 226 -0.94 16.53 -11.03
N ILE A 227 -0.89 17.75 -11.57
CA ILE A 227 -1.49 18.10 -12.87
C ILE A 227 -0.86 17.34 -14.03
N GLU A 228 0.48 17.26 -14.08
CA GLU A 228 1.17 16.57 -15.18
C GLU A 228 0.96 15.05 -15.10
N ALA A 229 0.93 14.48 -13.91
CA ALA A 229 0.59 13.07 -13.70
C ALA A 229 -0.85 12.77 -14.16
N GLU A 230 -1.81 13.64 -13.83
CA GLU A 230 -3.21 13.51 -14.26
C GLU A 230 -3.32 13.52 -15.79
N GLU A 231 -2.63 14.44 -16.47
CA GLU A 231 -2.61 14.52 -17.95
C GLU A 231 -2.05 13.25 -18.59
N ILE A 232 -0.95 12.71 -18.04
CA ILE A 232 -0.34 11.46 -18.52
C ILE A 232 -1.30 10.27 -18.36
N LEU A 233 -2.02 10.20 -17.23
CA LEU A 233 -2.83 9.04 -16.86
C LEU A 233 -4.24 9.07 -17.48
N THR A 234 -4.88 10.24 -17.59
CA THR A 234 -6.27 10.39 -18.08
C THR A 234 -6.46 9.85 -19.49
N ASN A 235 -5.44 9.94 -20.34
CA ASN A 235 -5.50 9.46 -21.73
C ASN A 235 -5.56 7.92 -21.84
N LYS A 236 -5.21 7.20 -20.79
CA LYS A 236 -5.07 5.73 -20.79
C LYS A 236 -5.93 5.00 -19.78
N TYR A 237 -6.28 5.69 -18.69
CA TYR A 237 -6.95 5.07 -17.54
C TYR A 237 -8.22 5.84 -17.15
N ASN A 238 -9.17 5.13 -16.58
CA ASN A 238 -10.36 5.72 -15.96
C ASN A 238 -9.97 6.20 -14.55
N ILE A 239 -9.53 7.46 -14.43
CA ILE A 239 -9.01 7.99 -13.18
C ILE A 239 -10.12 8.52 -12.26
N ILE A 240 -9.90 8.36 -10.95
CA ILE A 240 -10.66 9.02 -9.89
C ILE A 240 -9.65 9.79 -9.04
N LYS A 241 -9.83 11.11 -8.94
CA LYS A 241 -8.95 11.96 -8.13
C LYS A 241 -9.39 11.97 -6.68
N ILE A 242 -8.43 11.81 -5.78
CA ILE A 242 -8.68 11.78 -4.33
C ILE A 242 -7.72 12.74 -3.64
N ASN A 243 -8.26 13.68 -2.88
CA ASN A 243 -7.44 14.53 -2.03
C ASN A 243 -6.78 13.69 -0.92
N VAL A 244 -5.46 13.80 -0.79
CA VAL A 244 -4.66 13.10 0.22
C VAL A 244 -3.82 14.06 1.08
N ASN A 245 -4.03 15.37 0.99
CA ASN A 245 -3.18 16.38 1.58
C ASN A 245 -2.98 16.22 3.10
N GLU A 246 -4.00 15.81 3.84
CA GLU A 246 -3.84 15.60 5.29
C GLU A 246 -3.14 14.29 5.61
N ILE A 247 -3.35 13.24 4.80
CA ILE A 247 -2.71 11.93 4.97
C ILE A 247 -1.22 12.01 4.58
N ALA A 248 -0.90 12.80 3.56
CA ALA A 248 0.48 13.04 3.15
C ALA A 248 1.34 13.71 4.23
N LYS A 249 0.72 14.45 5.17
CA LYS A 249 1.43 15.04 6.32
C LYS A 249 2.03 14.01 7.28
N VAL A 250 1.53 12.78 7.23
CA VAL A 250 2.01 11.63 8.01
C VAL A 250 2.57 10.54 7.09
N ASP A 251 3.21 10.99 6.01
CA ASP A 251 3.95 10.16 5.05
C ASP A 251 3.15 9.02 4.40
N ALA A 252 1.83 9.12 4.37
CA ALA A 252 0.95 8.09 3.83
C ALA A 252 0.30 8.48 2.51
N GLY A 253 -0.19 7.48 1.79
CA GLY A 253 -0.86 7.63 0.51
C GLY A 253 -2.10 6.71 0.38
N LEU A 254 -2.63 6.61 -0.83
CA LEU A 254 -3.87 5.88 -1.11
C LEU A 254 -3.76 4.39 -0.78
N SER A 255 -2.64 3.75 -1.08
CA SER A 255 -2.47 2.31 -0.86
C SER A 255 -2.49 1.94 0.63
N CYS A 256 -2.00 2.84 1.50
CA CYS A 256 -1.82 2.59 2.93
C CYS A 256 -3.15 2.35 3.67
N MET A 257 -4.24 2.97 3.20
CA MET A 257 -5.53 3.01 3.90
C MET A 257 -6.39 1.74 3.74
N SER A 258 -6.01 0.78 2.91
CA SER A 258 -6.82 -0.44 2.73
C SER A 258 -6.00 -1.69 2.44
N LEU A 259 -6.53 -2.84 2.89
CA LEU A 259 -6.14 -4.17 2.43
C LEU A 259 -7.21 -4.69 1.46
N ARG A 260 -6.82 -5.20 0.30
CA ARG A 260 -7.73 -5.54 -0.81
C ARG A 260 -7.49 -6.96 -1.30
N TRP A 261 -8.58 -7.67 -1.64
CA TRP A 261 -8.53 -9.02 -2.22
C TRP A 261 -9.77 -9.43 -3.02
#